data_0459941b73f7c3c1a1a87256a8d1cd0a
#
_entry.id   0459941b73f7c3c1a1a87256a8d1cd0a
#
_cell.length_a   1.000
_cell.length_b   1.000
_cell.length_c   1.000
_cell.angle_alpha   90.00
_cell.angle_beta   90.00
_cell.angle_gamma   90.00
#
_symmetry.space_group_name_H-M   'P 1'
#
loop_
_entity.id
_entity.type
_entity.pdbx_description
1 polymer ?
#
loop_
_entity_poly.entity_id
_entity_poly.type
_entity_poly.pdbx_seq_one_letter_code
_entity_poly.pdbx_strand_id
1 'polypeptide(L)'
;MVNMNLGKNILKFRRETGITQEQLAEYMGVSKSSVSKWETGSTYPDICLLPELATLFNISVDKLIGYEPQLRRRRLQSFTESWRRHSHQRRRRPM
;
A
#
# COMPACT_ATOMS: atom_id res chain seq x y z
N MET A 1 11.39 2.33 -12.64
CA MET A 1 11.52 1.48 -11.46
C MET A 1 10.77 2.09 -10.29
N VAL A 2 9.96 1.29 -9.68
CA VAL A 2 9.18 1.79 -8.55
C VAL A 2 10.07 1.81 -7.32
N ASN A 3 10.19 2.98 -6.75
CA ASN A 3 10.99 3.16 -5.54
C ASN A 3 10.04 3.16 -4.37
N MET A 4 9.85 1.99 -3.79
CA MET A 4 8.96 1.88 -2.64
C MET A 4 9.68 2.28 -1.37
N ASN A 5 9.20 3.34 -0.76
CA ASN A 5 9.74 3.82 0.50
C ASN A 5 8.94 3.28 1.68
N LEU A 6 8.59 2.00 1.60
CA LEU A 6 7.70 1.39 2.58
C LEU A 6 8.24 1.51 4.01
N GLY A 7 9.52 1.18 4.19
CA GLY A 7 10.11 1.23 5.53
C GLY A 7 10.08 2.63 6.12
N LYS A 8 10.46 3.60 5.31
CA LYS A 8 10.44 5.00 5.76
C LYS A 8 9.03 5.46 6.08
N ASN A 9 8.07 5.01 5.30
CA ASN A 9 6.68 5.38 5.52
C ASN A 9 6.13 4.73 6.79
N ILE A 10 6.48 3.48 7.03
CA ILE A 10 6.07 2.81 8.25
C ILE A 10 6.59 3.59 9.46
N LEU A 11 7.86 3.96 9.42
CA LEU A 11 8.47 4.73 10.49
C LEU A 11 7.76 6.07 10.68
N LYS A 12 7.53 6.77 9.57
CA LYS A 12 6.90 8.08 9.60
C LYS A 12 5.50 8.01 10.20
N PHE A 13 4.67 7.11 9.67
CA PHE A 13 3.29 7.02 10.14
C PHE A 13 3.19 6.47 11.54
N ARG A 14 4.13 5.59 11.92
CA ARG A 14 4.17 5.10 13.29
C ARG A 14 4.42 6.26 14.26
N ARG A 15 5.38 7.13 13.92
CA ARG A 15 5.69 8.28 14.75
C ARG A 15 4.53 9.28 14.80
N GLU A 16 3.88 9.49 13.67
CA GLU A 16 2.74 10.39 13.61
C GLU A 16 1.57 9.85 14.43
N THR A 17 1.43 8.55 14.46
CA THR A 17 0.38 7.91 15.26
C THR A 17 0.74 7.89 16.73
N GLY A 18 2.02 8.05 17.05
CA GLY A 18 2.47 8.14 18.44
C GLY A 18 2.67 6.79 19.12
N ILE A 19 2.92 5.75 18.35
CA ILE A 19 3.13 4.42 18.93
C ILE A 19 4.60 4.00 18.75
N THR A 20 5.04 3.11 19.64
CA THR A 20 6.40 2.58 19.60
C THR A 20 6.48 1.39 18.65
N GLN A 21 7.72 0.99 18.32
CA GLN A 21 7.93 -0.23 17.54
C GLN A 21 7.33 -1.43 18.25
N GLU A 22 7.46 -1.47 19.55
CA GLU A 22 6.93 -2.55 20.35
C GLU A 22 5.41 -2.62 20.27
N GLN A 23 4.76 -1.49 20.37
CA GLN A 23 3.31 -1.42 20.28
C GLN A 23 2.82 -1.82 18.89
N LEU A 24 3.53 -1.37 17.87
CA LEU A 24 3.18 -1.75 16.50
C LEU A 24 3.34 -3.26 16.32
N ALA A 25 4.44 -3.82 16.81
CA ALA A 25 4.69 -5.24 16.71
C ALA A 25 3.59 -6.05 17.39
N GLU A 26 3.18 -5.59 18.56
CA GLU A 26 2.12 -6.26 19.32
C GLU A 26 0.80 -6.21 18.55
N TYR A 27 0.47 -5.06 18.01
CA TYR A 27 -0.75 -4.89 17.24
C TYR A 27 -0.77 -5.81 16.01
N MET A 28 0.38 -5.91 15.35
CA MET A 28 0.48 -6.70 14.12
C MET A 28 0.73 -8.18 14.35
N GLY A 29 0.99 -8.56 15.59
CA GLY A 29 1.27 -9.96 15.90
C GLY A 29 2.63 -10.43 15.41
N VAL A 30 3.61 -9.53 15.38
CA VAL A 30 4.97 -9.85 14.95
C VAL A 30 5.95 -9.42 16.01
N SER A 31 7.23 -9.74 15.83
CA SER A 31 8.26 -9.34 16.79
C SER A 31 8.67 -7.89 16.55
N LYS A 32 9.17 -7.25 17.61
CA LYS A 32 9.73 -5.91 17.50
C LYS A 32 10.86 -5.89 16.48
N SER A 33 11.63 -6.95 16.43
CA SER A 33 12.72 -7.09 15.48
C SER A 33 12.21 -7.00 14.04
N SER A 34 11.06 -7.60 13.77
CA SER A 34 10.46 -7.53 12.45
C SER A 34 10.12 -6.09 12.07
N VAL A 35 9.50 -5.37 12.99
CA VAL A 35 9.15 -3.97 12.75
C VAL A 35 10.41 -3.14 12.49
N SER A 36 11.44 -3.37 13.29
CA SER A 36 12.69 -2.66 13.12
C SER A 36 13.29 -2.90 11.74
N LYS A 37 13.25 -4.15 11.28
CA LYS A 37 13.77 -4.50 9.96
C LYS A 37 12.93 -3.89 8.84
N TRP A 38 11.63 -3.80 9.03
CA TRP A 38 10.78 -3.12 8.05
C TRP A 38 11.19 -1.66 7.91
N GLU A 39 11.39 -1.00 9.04
CA GLU A 39 11.69 0.44 9.05
C GLU A 39 13.07 0.75 8.47
N THR A 40 14.00 -0.17 8.59
CA THR A 40 15.33 0.01 8.01
C THR A 40 15.43 -0.46 6.56
N GLY A 41 14.39 -1.12 6.06
CA GLY A 41 14.40 -1.62 4.70
C GLY A 41 15.08 -2.96 4.54
N SER A 42 15.44 -3.61 5.65
CA SER A 42 16.08 -4.92 5.58
C SER A 42 15.13 -6.02 5.12
N THR A 43 13.87 -5.90 5.52
CA THR A 43 12.82 -6.82 5.10
C THR A 43 11.56 -6.03 4.86
N TYR A 44 10.58 -6.68 4.23
CA TYR A 44 9.27 -6.09 4.01
C TYR A 44 8.23 -6.88 4.77
N PRO A 45 7.16 -6.22 5.23
CA PRO A 45 6.05 -6.96 5.81
C PRO A 45 5.39 -7.85 4.76
N ASP A 46 4.80 -8.92 5.25
CA ASP A 46 4.00 -9.79 4.39
C ASP A 46 2.91 -8.95 3.74
N ILE A 47 2.60 -9.27 2.49
CA ILE A 47 1.59 -8.52 1.74
C ILE A 47 0.26 -8.50 2.48
N CYS A 48 -0.05 -9.55 3.22
CA CYS A 48 -1.28 -9.63 3.99
C CYS A 48 -1.34 -8.61 5.11
N LEU A 49 -0.20 -8.11 5.55
CA LEU A 49 -0.12 -7.15 6.64
C LEU A 49 -0.28 -5.70 6.17
N LEU A 50 -0.12 -5.46 4.88
CA LEU A 50 -0.18 -4.10 4.36
C LEU A 50 -1.53 -3.43 4.60
N PRO A 51 -2.67 -4.09 4.33
CA PRO A 51 -3.96 -3.48 4.64
C PRO A 51 -4.14 -3.18 6.12
N GLU A 52 -3.63 -4.05 6.98
CA GLU A 52 -3.74 -3.85 8.42
C GLU A 52 -2.92 -2.65 8.88
N LEU A 53 -1.72 -2.50 8.33
CA LEU A 53 -0.89 -1.33 8.62
C LEU A 53 -1.58 -0.05 8.15
N ALA A 54 -2.12 -0.09 6.94
CA ALA A 54 -2.81 1.08 6.39
C ALA A 54 -4.01 1.45 7.24
N THR A 55 -4.76 0.48 7.69
CA THR A 55 -5.91 0.70 8.56
C THR A 55 -5.47 1.31 9.89
N LEU A 56 -4.42 0.78 10.48
CA LEU A 56 -3.91 1.29 11.74
C LEU A 56 -3.49 2.75 11.62
N PHE A 57 -2.84 3.09 10.53
CA PHE A 57 -2.37 4.46 10.29
C PHE A 57 -3.45 5.34 9.67
N ASN A 58 -4.61 4.77 9.36
CA ASN A 58 -5.73 5.48 8.76
C ASN A 58 -5.36 6.12 7.42
N ILE A 59 -4.70 5.34 6.60
CA ILE A 59 -4.28 5.77 5.26
C ILE A 59 -4.57 4.66 4.27
N SER A 60 -4.45 4.98 2.98
CA SER A 60 -4.59 3.96 1.94
C SER A 60 -3.32 3.13 1.85
N VAL A 61 -3.45 1.93 1.29
CA VAL A 61 -2.30 1.07 1.05
C VAL A 61 -1.33 1.77 0.10
N ASP A 62 -1.86 2.46 -0.90
CA ASP A 62 -1.02 3.20 -1.86
C ASP A 62 -0.16 4.23 -1.15
N LYS A 63 -0.74 4.94 -0.21
CA LYS A 63 -0.01 5.95 0.54
C LYS A 63 1.04 5.30 1.43
N LEU A 64 0.71 4.16 2.00
CA LEU A 64 1.65 3.42 2.85
C LEU A 64 2.87 3.00 2.07
N ILE A 65 2.66 2.45 0.87
CA ILE A 65 3.76 2.00 0.03
C ILE A 65 4.57 3.17 -0.52
N GLY A 66 3.95 4.34 -0.55
CA GLY A 66 4.59 5.50 -1.12
C GLY A 66 4.53 5.51 -2.65
N TYR A 67 3.62 4.74 -3.21
CA TYR A 67 3.48 4.67 -4.64
C TYR A 67 2.60 5.81 -5.12
N GLU A 68 3.17 6.68 -5.89
CA GLU A 68 2.42 7.73 -6.55
C GLU A 68 2.48 7.46 -8.04
N PRO A 69 1.37 6.97 -8.60
CA PRO A 69 1.39 6.69 -10.03
C PRO A 69 1.64 7.97 -10.80
N GLN A 70 2.80 8.03 -11.42
CA GLN A 70 3.17 9.12 -12.28
C GLN A 70 2.54 8.93 -13.65
N LEU A 71 1.37 8.33 -13.66
CA LEU A 71 0.68 8.05 -14.90
C LEU A 71 0.20 9.35 -15.51
N ARG A 72 0.55 9.53 -16.75
CA ARG A 72 0.07 10.70 -17.48
C ARG A 72 -1.42 10.54 -17.67
N ARG A 73 -2.12 11.63 -17.52
CA ARG A 73 -3.57 11.63 -17.65
C ARG A 73 -4.04 11.04 -18.97
N ARG A 74 -3.29 11.32 -20.03
CA ARG A 74 -3.63 10.77 -21.33
C ARG A 74 -3.69 9.25 -21.33
N ARG A 75 -2.69 8.65 -20.74
CA ARG A 75 -2.61 7.21 -20.66
C ARG A 75 -3.77 6.63 -19.88
N LEU A 76 -4.05 7.27 -18.78
CA LEU A 76 -5.13 6.82 -17.93
C LEU A 76 -6.47 6.91 -18.62
N GLN A 77 -6.71 8.00 -19.33
CA GLN A 77 -7.95 8.17 -20.07
C GLN A 77 -8.09 7.13 -21.15
N SER A 78 -7.02 6.90 -21.89
CA SER A 78 -7.00 5.92 -22.97
C SER A 78 -7.33 4.54 -22.44
N PHE A 79 -6.73 4.18 -21.33
CA PHE A 79 -6.97 2.89 -20.69
C PHE A 79 -8.42 2.78 -20.23
N THR A 80 -8.93 3.82 -19.64
CA THR A 80 -10.30 3.84 -19.13
C THR A 80 -11.31 3.68 -20.26
N GLU A 81 -11.10 4.35 -21.37
CA GLU A 81 -11.98 4.24 -22.51
C GLU A 81 -11.96 2.85 -23.10
N SER A 82 -10.78 2.28 -23.23
CA SER A 82 -10.62 0.94 -23.74
C SER A 82 -11.34 -0.07 -22.83
N TRP A 83 -11.17 0.08 -21.55
CA TRP A 83 -11.80 -0.79 -20.59
C TRP A 83 -13.32 -0.70 -20.65
N ARG A 84 -13.85 0.50 -20.81
CA ARG A 84 -15.29 0.69 -20.90
C ARG A 84 -15.89 -0.04 -22.08
N ARG A 85 -15.22 0.00 -23.21
CA ARG A 85 -15.69 -0.70 -24.39
C ARG A 85 -15.77 -2.18 -24.14
N HIS A 86 -14.74 -2.73 -23.55
CA HIS A 86 -14.71 -4.16 -23.28
C HIS A 86 -15.77 -4.56 -22.26
N SER A 87 -15.90 -3.78 -21.23
CA SER A 87 -16.91 -4.03 -20.21
C SER A 87 -18.31 -3.99 -20.79
N HIS A 88 -18.55 -3.02 -21.66
CA HIS A 88 -19.84 -2.87 -22.28
C HIS A 88 -20.19 -4.07 -23.15
N GLN A 89 -19.24 -4.56 -23.90
CA GLN A 89 -19.43 -5.73 -24.74
C GLN A 89 -19.72 -6.96 -23.92
N ARG A 90 -19.06 -7.11 -22.82
CA ARG A 90 -19.28 -8.26 -21.95
C ARG A 90 -20.70 -8.27 -21.38
N ARG A 91 -21.21 -7.11 -21.07
CA ARG A 91 -22.56 -7.03 -20.54
C ARG A 91 -23.61 -7.46 -21.53
N ARG A 92 -23.30 -7.36 -22.78
CA ARG A 92 -24.24 -7.72 -23.84
C ARG A 92 -24.31 -9.20 -24.10
N ARG A 93 -23.40 -9.94 -23.55
CA ARG A 93 -23.40 -11.38 -23.76
C ARG A 93 -24.62 -11.99 -23.11
N PRO A 94 -25.33 -12.79 -23.85
CA PRO A 94 -26.50 -13.47 -23.27
C PRO A 94 -26.07 -14.49 -22.27
N MET A 95 -26.91 -14.71 -21.34
CA MET A 95 -26.63 -15.68 -20.29
C MET A 95 -26.95 -17.09 -20.75
#